data_386747ffe7b5f45e9f61cb7d9a467c83
#
_entry.id   386747ffe7b5f45e9f61cb7d9a467c83
#
_cell.length_a   1.000
_cell.length_b   1.000
_cell.length_c   1.000
_cell.angle_alpha   90.00
_cell.angle_beta   90.00
_cell.angle_gamma   90.00
#
_symmetry.space_group_name_H-M   'P 1'
#
loop_
_entity.id
_entity.type
_entity.pdbx_description
1 polymer ?
#
loop_
_entity_poly.entity_id
_entity_poly.type
_entity_poly.pdbx_seq_one_letter_code
_entity_poly.pdbx_strand_id
1 'polypeptide(L)'
;MAGIEKEYDGIARPLPGASIGYLSQEPVLEYETVQECIDASVSSSRAILDKYNELSVSMANPDITDEEMTSAMNQMESIGNKIEAENLWDLDRTVERAMDALRVPPGDAKTAVLSGGEKRRVSLCQLLLGSHDMLLLDEVCDEVAP
;
A
#
# COMPACT_ATOMS: atom_id res chain seq x y z
N MET A 1 -12.91 -3.55 16.79
CA MET A 1 -13.08 -3.67 15.33
C MET A 1 -11.94 -4.41 14.64
N ALA A 2 -10.69 -4.27 15.06
CA ALA A 2 -9.55 -5.08 14.54
C ALA A 2 -9.59 -6.57 14.95
N GLY A 3 -10.57 -7.00 15.75
CA GLY A 3 -10.70 -8.39 16.20
C GLY A 3 -9.79 -8.80 17.36
N ILE A 4 -9.07 -7.85 17.94
CA ILE A 4 -8.11 -8.07 19.04
C ILE A 4 -8.83 -8.19 20.36
N GLU A 5 -9.82 -7.34 20.63
CA GLU A 5 -10.71 -7.45 21.78
C GLU A 5 -12.05 -8.07 21.39
N LYS A 6 -12.49 -9.03 22.18
CA LYS A 6 -13.75 -9.78 21.98
C LYS A 6 -14.83 -9.47 23.02
N GLU A 7 -14.49 -8.76 24.09
CA GLU A 7 -15.42 -8.39 25.15
C GLU A 7 -15.88 -6.93 24.96
N TYR A 8 -17.03 -6.76 24.30
CA TYR A 8 -17.74 -5.49 24.18
C TYR A 8 -19.23 -5.70 24.14
N ASP A 9 -19.99 -4.75 24.69
CA ASP A 9 -21.45 -4.74 24.63
C ASP A 9 -21.89 -4.17 23.28
N GLY A 10 -22.56 -5.00 22.47
CA GLY A 10 -23.10 -4.60 21.18
C GLY A 10 -22.55 -5.40 19.99
N ILE A 11 -22.91 -4.97 18.77
CA ILE A 11 -22.45 -5.60 17.53
C ILE A 11 -21.59 -4.59 16.78
N ALA A 12 -20.27 -4.79 16.79
CA ALA A 12 -19.33 -4.05 15.97
C ALA A 12 -18.73 -5.00 14.91
N ARG A 13 -19.20 -4.90 13.68
CA ARG A 13 -18.70 -5.72 12.56
C ARG A 13 -18.36 -4.80 11.39
N PRO A 14 -17.16 -4.93 10.81
CA PRO A 14 -16.87 -4.28 9.54
C PRO A 14 -17.77 -4.82 8.44
N LEU A 15 -17.94 -4.07 7.37
CA LEU A 15 -18.61 -4.55 6.17
C LEU A 15 -17.89 -5.82 5.65
N PRO A 16 -18.63 -6.83 5.18
CA PRO A 16 -18.01 -8.01 4.57
C PRO A 16 -17.09 -7.60 3.42
N GLY A 17 -15.82 -8.00 3.49
CA GLY A 17 -14.80 -7.69 2.47
C GLY A 17 -14.05 -6.37 2.68
N ALA A 18 -14.40 -5.55 3.68
CA ALA A 18 -13.63 -4.35 3.99
C ALA A 18 -12.24 -4.69 4.55
N SER A 19 -11.22 -4.07 3.98
CA SER A 19 -9.84 -4.16 4.46
C SER A 19 -9.62 -3.19 5.63
N ILE A 20 -9.02 -3.69 6.72
CA ILE A 20 -8.78 -2.90 7.93
C ILE A 20 -7.28 -2.85 8.18
N GLY A 21 -6.71 -1.64 8.16
CA GLY A 21 -5.37 -1.37 8.64
C GLY A 21 -5.39 -1.06 10.14
N TYR A 22 -4.49 -1.66 10.91
CA TYR A 22 -4.34 -1.43 12.34
C TYR A 22 -2.90 -1.03 12.68
N LEU A 23 -2.74 0.09 13.38
CA LEU A 23 -1.47 0.51 13.93
C LEU A 23 -1.43 0.19 15.42
N SER A 24 -0.55 -0.74 15.82
CA SER A 24 -0.29 -1.05 17.21
C SER A 24 0.64 0.00 17.86
N GLN A 25 0.63 0.07 19.19
CA GLN A 25 1.55 0.95 19.94
C GLN A 25 3.03 0.58 19.70
N GLU A 26 3.32 -0.71 19.57
CA GLU A 26 4.67 -1.23 19.27
C GLU A 26 4.63 -2.03 17.95
N PRO A 27 4.75 -1.36 16.79
CA PRO A 27 4.70 -2.05 15.52
C PRO A 27 5.97 -2.87 15.28
N VAL A 28 5.79 -4.09 14.80
CA VAL A 28 6.87 -4.97 14.34
C VAL A 28 7.01 -4.79 12.83
N LEU A 29 8.20 -4.41 12.38
CA LEU A 29 8.54 -4.34 10.97
C LEU A 29 9.11 -5.68 10.50
N GLU A 30 8.51 -6.26 9.46
CA GLU A 30 8.82 -7.62 9.00
C GLU A 30 10.03 -7.70 8.08
N TYR A 31 10.47 -6.58 7.51
CA TYR A 31 11.55 -6.51 6.53
C TYR A 31 12.83 -5.91 7.12
N GLU A 32 13.96 -6.15 6.46
CA GLU A 32 15.27 -5.70 6.95
C GLU A 32 15.47 -4.19 6.82
N THR A 33 14.94 -3.58 5.77
CA THR A 33 15.10 -2.17 5.47
C THR A 33 13.77 -1.43 5.43
N VAL A 34 13.82 -0.12 5.63
CA VAL A 34 12.66 0.76 5.53
C VAL A 34 12.08 0.72 4.11
N GLN A 35 12.94 0.71 3.08
CA GLN A 35 12.51 0.65 1.68
C GLN A 35 11.70 -0.62 1.41
N GLU A 36 12.17 -1.78 1.85
CA GLU A 36 11.45 -3.04 1.70
C GLU A 36 10.08 -3.02 2.39
N CYS A 37 10.00 -2.40 3.56
CA CYS A 37 8.73 -2.21 4.27
C CYS A 37 7.74 -1.40 3.42
N ILE A 38 8.20 -0.28 2.85
CA ILE A 38 7.36 0.61 2.03
C ILE A 38 6.97 -0.08 0.72
N ASP A 39 7.92 -0.71 0.03
CA ASP A 39 7.66 -1.41 -1.24
C ASP A 39 6.65 -2.55 -1.07
N ALA A 40 6.71 -3.27 0.04
CA ALA A 40 5.73 -4.31 0.36
C ALA A 40 4.31 -3.75 0.49
N SER A 41 4.13 -2.56 1.06
CA SER A 41 2.81 -1.94 1.22
C SER A 41 2.16 -1.50 -0.09
N VAL A 42 2.98 -1.16 -1.10
CA VAL A 42 2.51 -0.75 -2.43
C VAL A 42 2.64 -1.84 -3.49
N SER A 43 3.01 -3.05 -3.10
CA SER A 43 3.28 -4.16 -4.03
C SER A 43 2.10 -4.52 -4.92
N SER A 44 0.88 -4.49 -4.38
CA SER A 44 -0.35 -4.73 -5.15
C SER A 44 -0.59 -3.66 -6.21
N SER A 45 -0.34 -2.40 -5.88
CA SER A 45 -0.47 -1.26 -6.80
C SER A 45 0.62 -1.32 -7.90
N ARG A 46 1.85 -1.67 -7.55
CA ARG A 46 2.93 -1.90 -8.52
C ARG A 46 2.59 -3.04 -9.48
N ALA A 47 2.07 -4.16 -8.97
CA ALA A 47 1.67 -5.29 -9.81
C ALA A 47 0.59 -4.92 -10.86
N ILE A 48 -0.30 -3.98 -10.53
CA ILE A 48 -1.28 -3.46 -11.50
C ILE A 48 -0.59 -2.67 -12.63
N LEU A 49 0.36 -1.79 -12.28
CA LEU A 49 1.14 -1.02 -13.26
C LEU A 49 2.02 -1.93 -14.12
N ASP A 50 2.68 -2.91 -13.52
CA ASP A 50 3.50 -3.89 -14.24
C ASP A 50 2.67 -4.68 -15.23
N LYS A 51 1.47 -5.11 -14.82
CA LYS A 51 0.55 -5.82 -15.71
C LYS A 51 0.08 -4.97 -16.88
N TYR A 52 -0.18 -3.69 -16.66
CA TYR A 52 -0.49 -2.74 -17.72
C TYR A 52 0.66 -2.61 -18.73
N ASN A 53 1.90 -2.49 -18.23
CA ASN A 53 3.09 -2.41 -19.05
C ASN A 53 3.35 -3.70 -19.84
N GLU A 54 3.19 -4.87 -19.21
CA GLU A 54 3.30 -6.17 -19.88
C GLU A 54 2.31 -6.30 -21.07
N LEU A 55 1.06 -5.89 -20.85
CA LEU A 55 0.05 -5.89 -21.90
C LEU A 55 0.43 -4.95 -23.05
N SER A 56 0.91 -3.75 -22.72
CA SER A 56 1.38 -2.77 -23.71
C SER A 56 2.52 -3.33 -24.58
N VAL A 57 3.49 -4.01 -23.94
CA VAL A 57 4.61 -4.66 -24.63
C VAL A 57 4.11 -5.83 -25.50
N SER A 58 3.18 -6.64 -24.99
CA SER A 58 2.64 -7.77 -25.75
C SER A 58 1.90 -7.34 -27.02
N MET A 59 1.18 -6.21 -26.98
CA MET A 59 0.49 -5.63 -28.13
C MET A 59 1.45 -5.08 -29.21
N ALA A 60 2.69 -4.77 -28.83
CA ALA A 60 3.71 -4.33 -29.78
C ALA A 60 4.39 -5.50 -30.53
N ASN A 61 4.08 -6.76 -30.16
CA ASN A 61 4.62 -7.95 -30.84
C ASN A 61 4.01 -8.10 -32.24
N PRO A 62 4.81 -8.16 -33.31
CA PRO A 62 4.30 -8.31 -34.69
C PRO A 62 3.61 -9.67 -34.95
N ASP A 63 3.87 -10.67 -34.12
CA ASP A 63 3.33 -12.02 -34.26
C ASP A 63 2.04 -12.25 -33.45
N ILE A 64 1.49 -11.21 -32.82
CA ILE A 64 0.27 -11.31 -32.02
C ILE A 64 -0.94 -11.62 -32.92
N THR A 65 -1.77 -12.57 -32.49
CA THR A 65 -3.01 -12.90 -33.21
C THR A 65 -4.11 -11.85 -32.94
N ASP A 66 -5.10 -11.77 -33.83
CA ASP A 66 -6.23 -10.84 -33.66
C ASP A 66 -7.05 -11.11 -32.41
N GLU A 67 -7.16 -12.37 -31.99
CA GLU A 67 -7.83 -12.77 -30.75
C GLU A 67 -7.06 -12.32 -29.51
N GLU A 68 -5.74 -12.51 -29.50
CA GLU A 68 -4.86 -12.07 -28.43
C GLU A 68 -4.83 -10.54 -28.31
N MET A 69 -4.79 -9.84 -29.45
CA MET A 69 -4.85 -8.39 -29.50
C MET A 69 -6.14 -7.88 -28.87
N THR A 70 -7.28 -8.45 -29.26
CA THR A 70 -8.60 -8.05 -28.72
C THR A 70 -8.69 -8.32 -27.22
N SER A 71 -8.18 -9.46 -26.75
CA SER A 71 -8.13 -9.81 -25.33
C SER A 71 -7.24 -8.83 -24.54
N ALA A 72 -6.06 -8.52 -25.07
CA ALA A 72 -5.13 -7.58 -24.45
C ALA A 72 -5.72 -6.16 -24.35
N MET A 73 -6.41 -5.68 -25.39
CA MET A 73 -7.09 -4.38 -25.39
C MET A 73 -8.16 -4.29 -24.29
N ASN A 74 -9.01 -5.32 -24.18
CA ASN A 74 -10.07 -5.34 -23.16
C ASN A 74 -9.49 -5.37 -21.74
N GLN A 75 -8.41 -6.13 -21.51
CA GLN A 75 -7.72 -6.17 -20.23
C GLN A 75 -7.04 -4.83 -19.92
N MET A 76 -6.41 -4.21 -20.91
CA MET A 76 -5.73 -2.94 -20.77
C MET A 76 -6.71 -1.81 -20.43
N GLU A 77 -7.90 -1.78 -21.04
CA GLU A 77 -8.97 -0.84 -20.70
C GLU A 77 -9.43 -1.02 -19.24
N SER A 78 -9.69 -2.26 -18.83
CA SER A 78 -10.12 -2.55 -17.47
C SER A 78 -9.06 -2.14 -16.42
N ILE A 79 -7.79 -2.47 -16.69
CA ILE A 79 -6.66 -2.13 -15.80
C ILE A 79 -6.42 -0.62 -15.82
N GLY A 80 -6.50 0.05 -16.98
CA GLY A 80 -6.36 1.50 -17.12
C GLY A 80 -7.39 2.26 -16.30
N ASN A 81 -8.66 1.85 -16.34
CA ASN A 81 -9.71 2.42 -15.52
C ASN A 81 -9.42 2.27 -14.01
N LYS A 82 -8.84 1.14 -13.60
CA LYS A 82 -8.43 0.93 -12.21
C LYS A 82 -7.25 1.82 -11.81
N ILE A 83 -6.25 1.95 -12.66
CA ILE A 83 -5.09 2.83 -12.45
C ILE A 83 -5.54 4.29 -12.28
N GLU A 84 -6.48 4.76 -13.10
CA GLU A 84 -7.04 6.11 -12.99
C GLU A 84 -7.88 6.29 -11.72
N ALA A 85 -8.75 5.34 -11.39
CA ALA A 85 -9.60 5.40 -10.20
C ALA A 85 -8.78 5.46 -8.89
N GLU A 86 -7.67 4.74 -8.84
CA GLU A 86 -6.76 4.68 -7.70
C GLU A 86 -5.58 5.69 -7.80
N ASN A 87 -5.52 6.47 -8.90
CA ASN A 87 -4.44 7.43 -9.20
C ASN A 87 -3.03 6.83 -9.12
N LEU A 88 -2.86 5.62 -9.65
CA LEU A 88 -1.60 4.87 -9.54
C LEU A 88 -0.50 5.39 -10.48
N TRP A 89 -0.80 6.23 -11.47
CA TRP A 89 0.23 6.83 -12.33
C TRP A 89 1.27 7.64 -11.54
N ASP A 90 0.85 8.25 -10.44
CA ASP A 90 1.71 9.04 -9.55
C ASP A 90 2.15 8.27 -8.29
N LEU A 91 2.16 6.93 -8.33
CA LEU A 91 2.44 6.08 -7.16
C LEU A 91 3.77 6.43 -6.49
N ASP A 92 4.86 6.49 -7.26
CA ASP A 92 6.19 6.76 -6.71
C ASP A 92 6.26 8.14 -6.04
N ARG A 93 5.65 9.15 -6.67
CA ARG A 93 5.55 10.49 -6.11
C ARG A 93 4.70 10.52 -4.83
N THR A 94 3.65 9.71 -4.78
CA THR A 94 2.80 9.57 -3.59
C THR A 94 3.58 8.94 -2.45
N VAL A 95 4.38 7.90 -2.74
CA VAL A 95 5.27 7.25 -1.78
C VAL A 95 6.29 8.25 -1.23
N GLU A 96 7.02 8.98 -2.09
CA GLU A 96 8.00 9.99 -1.67
C GLU A 96 7.36 11.05 -0.77
N ARG A 97 6.20 11.59 -1.16
CA ARG A 97 5.49 12.59 -0.37
C ARG A 97 5.02 12.07 0.99
N ALA A 98 4.58 10.82 1.06
CA ALA A 98 4.17 10.20 2.32
C ALA A 98 5.37 10.00 3.25
N MET A 99 6.49 9.52 2.72
CA MET A 99 7.73 9.35 3.49
C MET A 99 8.25 10.68 4.03
N ASP A 100 8.25 11.74 3.20
CA ASP A 100 8.68 13.08 3.62
C ASP A 100 7.75 13.68 4.67
N ALA A 101 6.44 13.62 4.47
CA ALA A 101 5.43 14.17 5.37
C ALA A 101 5.51 13.54 6.78
N LEU A 102 5.75 12.23 6.83
CA LEU A 102 5.89 11.49 8.09
C LEU A 102 7.32 11.48 8.64
N ARG A 103 8.26 12.13 7.96
CA ARG A 103 9.69 12.10 8.33
C ARG A 103 10.18 10.68 8.57
N VAL A 104 9.85 9.78 7.66
CA VAL A 104 10.28 8.39 7.68
C VAL A 104 11.81 8.33 7.55
N PRO A 105 12.51 7.45 8.28
CA PRO A 105 13.95 7.27 8.10
C PRO A 105 14.33 6.93 6.66
N PRO A 106 15.59 7.15 6.25
CA PRO A 106 16.07 6.80 4.92
C PRO A 106 15.77 5.35 4.55
N GLY A 107 15.45 5.09 3.28
CA GLY A 107 15.03 3.77 2.81
C GLY A 107 16.06 2.65 3.07
N ASP A 108 17.35 2.97 3.10
CA ASP A 108 18.45 2.05 3.39
C ASP A 108 18.66 1.77 4.88
N ALA A 109 17.95 2.50 5.76
CA ALA A 109 18.04 2.29 7.20
C ALA A 109 17.50 0.90 7.58
N LYS A 110 18.24 0.21 8.46
CA LYS A 110 17.85 -1.11 8.95
C LYS A 110 16.78 -0.97 10.03
N THR A 111 15.69 -1.72 9.87
CA THR A 111 14.56 -1.71 10.81
C THR A 111 14.93 -2.14 12.22
N ALA A 112 15.95 -2.99 12.37
CA ALA A 112 16.43 -3.48 13.66
C ALA A 112 17.02 -2.39 14.57
N VAL A 113 17.57 -1.32 13.98
CA VAL A 113 18.22 -0.23 14.74
C VAL A 113 17.34 1.00 14.95
N LEU A 114 16.13 0.99 14.38
CA LEU A 114 15.18 2.09 14.53
C LEU A 114 14.65 2.21 15.96
N SER A 115 14.50 3.44 16.40
CA SER A 115 13.76 3.76 17.62
C SER A 115 12.28 3.38 17.52
N GLY A 116 11.58 3.27 18.64
CA GLY A 116 10.14 2.99 18.65
C GLY A 116 9.33 3.99 17.82
N GLY A 117 9.63 5.29 17.97
CA GLY A 117 8.98 6.35 17.20
C GLY A 117 9.25 6.26 15.70
N GLU A 118 10.46 5.90 15.28
CA GLU A 118 10.79 5.67 13.87
C GLU A 118 10.03 4.47 13.30
N LYS A 119 10.00 3.34 14.01
CA LYS A 119 9.21 2.17 13.63
C LYS A 119 7.74 2.52 13.45
N ARG A 120 7.19 3.33 14.37
CA ARG A 120 5.80 3.77 14.32
C ARG A 120 5.52 4.64 13.09
N ARG A 121 6.43 5.57 12.73
CA ARG A 121 6.31 6.38 11.51
C ARG A 121 6.38 5.54 10.24
N VAL A 122 7.29 4.56 10.17
CA VAL A 122 7.36 3.61 9.04
C VAL A 122 6.05 2.82 8.92
N SER A 123 5.56 2.25 10.02
CA SER A 123 4.32 1.48 10.03
C SER A 123 3.09 2.32 9.67
N LEU A 124 3.02 3.58 10.14
CA LEU A 124 1.98 4.52 9.75
C LEU A 124 2.05 4.82 8.25
N CYS A 125 3.25 5.03 7.71
CA CYS A 125 3.45 5.24 6.28
C CYS A 125 2.98 4.04 5.46
N GLN A 126 3.32 2.82 5.87
CA GLN A 126 2.83 1.58 5.25
C GLN A 126 1.30 1.51 5.22
N LEU A 127 0.64 1.85 6.33
CA LEU A 127 -0.81 1.85 6.43
C LEU A 127 -1.48 2.89 5.53
N LEU A 128 -0.90 4.09 5.43
CA LEU A 128 -1.44 5.15 4.58
C LEU A 128 -1.24 4.88 3.08
N LEU A 129 -0.17 4.18 2.72
CA LEU A 129 0.12 3.77 1.35
C LEU A 129 -0.63 2.50 0.95
N GLY A 130 -1.00 1.66 1.92
CA GLY A 130 -1.83 0.49 1.69
C GLY A 130 -3.27 0.87 1.34
N SER A 131 -3.90 0.10 0.46
CA SER A 131 -5.31 0.29 0.10
C SER A 131 -6.22 -0.30 1.18
N HIS A 132 -6.48 0.49 2.24
CA HIS A 132 -7.37 0.10 3.33
C HIS A 132 -8.66 0.90 3.30
N ASP A 133 -9.80 0.23 3.52
CA ASP A 133 -11.11 0.88 3.63
C ASP A 133 -11.31 1.55 4.99
N MET A 134 -10.63 1.05 6.02
CA MET A 134 -10.67 1.59 7.38
C MET A 134 -9.30 1.51 8.03
N LEU A 135 -8.91 2.58 8.72
CA LEU A 135 -7.71 2.64 9.54
C LEU A 135 -8.09 2.74 11.02
N LEU A 136 -7.52 1.88 11.83
CA LEU A 136 -7.60 1.92 13.29
C LEU A 136 -6.23 2.30 13.84
N LEU A 137 -6.17 3.50 14.41
CA LEU A 137 -4.93 4.08 14.93
C LEU A 137 -5.06 4.17 16.45
N ASP A 138 -4.16 3.50 17.17
CA ASP A 138 -4.11 3.52 18.61
C ASP A 138 -3.07 4.53 19.10
N GLU A 139 -3.52 5.57 19.83
CA GLU A 139 -2.71 6.65 20.43
C GLU A 139 -1.64 7.29 19.52
N VAL A 140 -2.05 7.79 18.36
CA VAL A 140 -1.11 8.45 17.41
C VAL A 140 -0.75 9.89 17.81
N CYS A 141 -1.47 10.48 18.76
CA CYS A 141 -1.53 11.94 18.91
C CYS A 141 -0.28 12.60 19.52
N ASP A 142 0.60 11.90 20.23
CA ASP A 142 1.66 12.56 21.00
C ASP A 142 3.03 12.66 20.32
N GLU A 143 3.30 11.91 19.24
CA GLU A 143 4.64 11.85 18.64
C GLU A 143 4.73 12.39 17.19
N VAL A 144 3.61 12.74 16.57
CA VAL A 144 3.57 13.25 15.20
C VAL A 144 3.42 14.77 15.14
N ALA A 145 3.33 15.44 16.29
CA ALA A 145 3.34 16.90 16.35
C ALA A 145 4.75 17.47 16.01
N PRO A 146 4.80 18.58 15.26
CA PRO A 146 6.05 19.16 14.76
C PRO A 146 6.94 19.71 15.86
#